data_310d277b5188a1c0c01494e092f59724
#
_entry.id   310d277b5188a1c0c01494e092f59724
#
_cell.length_a   1.000
_cell.length_b   1.000
_cell.length_c   1.000
_cell.angle_alpha   90.00
_cell.angle_beta   90.00
_cell.angle_gamma   90.00
#
_symmetry.space_group_name_H-M   'P 1'
#
loop_
_entity.id
_entity.type
_entity.pdbx_description
1 polymer ?
#
loop_
_entity_poly.entity_id
_entity_poly.type
_entity_poly.pdbx_seq_one_letter_code
_entity_poly.pdbx_strand_id
1 'polypeptide(L)'
;MHKTGALAPVFICAMDYQAKLYTPFSVLGIRCARDALTGIDFLPLDERTKAPEGLFAALVCEELMRYLDDPAHVFSIPIDPAGTPHQKKVWQALLGIPCGQTRSYGEIAAELASGAQAVGQACGANPIPVIIPCHRVLGKAGLGGFMKHAGGAPLDIKRWLLAHERR
;
A
#
# COMPACT_ATOMS: atom_id res chain seq x y z
N MET A 1 4.18 54.39 6.38
CA MET A 1 3.77 53.24 7.20
C MET A 1 3.55 52.04 6.29
N HIS A 2 4.57 51.20 6.12
CA HIS A 2 4.47 50.01 5.33
C HIS A 2 4.22 48.82 6.27
N LYS A 3 3.02 48.24 6.20
CA LYS A 3 2.71 46.99 6.87
C LYS A 3 3.29 45.86 6.04
N THR A 4 4.43 45.34 6.45
CA THR A 4 4.93 44.05 5.99
C THR A 4 4.02 42.95 6.51
N GLY A 5 3.13 42.46 5.64
CA GLY A 5 2.36 41.27 5.91
C GLY A 5 3.32 40.08 5.94
N ALA A 6 3.60 39.55 7.10
CA ALA A 6 4.26 38.29 7.25
C ALA A 6 3.38 37.19 6.65
N LEU A 7 3.83 36.58 5.57
CA LEU A 7 3.24 35.34 5.07
C LEU A 7 3.38 34.28 6.17
N ALA A 8 2.24 33.82 6.68
CA ALA A 8 2.23 32.68 7.59
C ALA A 8 2.93 31.50 6.92
N PRO A 9 3.77 30.74 7.64
CA PRO A 9 4.42 29.58 7.05
C PRO A 9 3.31 28.63 6.57
N VAL A 10 3.40 28.26 5.32
CA VAL A 10 2.61 27.13 4.80
C VAL A 10 3.10 25.91 5.59
N PHE A 11 2.34 25.53 6.61
CA PHE A 11 2.51 24.24 7.23
C PHE A 11 2.28 23.20 6.12
N ILE A 12 3.37 22.64 5.59
CA ILE A 12 3.33 21.35 4.94
C ILE A 12 2.78 20.44 6.02
N CYS A 13 1.51 20.07 5.88
CA CYS A 13 0.86 19.13 6.77
C CYS A 13 1.72 17.86 6.75
N ALA A 14 2.51 17.66 7.79
CA ALA A 14 3.18 16.39 8.00
C ALA A 14 2.06 15.35 7.95
N MET A 15 2.16 14.39 7.02
CA MET A 15 1.12 13.36 6.87
C MET A 15 0.84 12.78 8.24
N ASP A 16 -0.36 13.05 8.75
CA ASP A 16 -0.72 12.64 10.10
C ASP A 16 -1.15 11.18 10.06
N TYR A 17 -0.22 10.29 10.44
CA TYR A 17 -0.50 8.87 10.56
C TYR A 17 -1.22 8.60 11.88
N GLN A 18 -2.32 7.85 11.82
CA GLN A 18 -3.04 7.39 13.00
C GLN A 18 -2.30 6.26 13.73
N ALA A 19 -1.33 5.61 13.05
CA ALA A 19 -0.40 4.67 13.65
C ALA A 19 0.87 4.56 12.80
N LYS A 20 1.98 4.14 13.42
CA LYS A 20 3.20 3.72 12.72
C LYS A 20 3.62 2.36 13.27
N LEU A 21 3.43 1.31 12.48
CA LEU A 21 3.65 -0.07 12.87
C LEU A 21 4.99 -0.58 12.33
N TYR A 22 5.86 -1.06 13.23
CA TYR A 22 7.10 -1.73 12.83
C TYR A 22 6.81 -3.10 12.21
N THR A 23 7.46 -3.38 11.08
CA THR A 23 7.47 -4.70 10.43
C THR A 23 8.90 -5.07 10.03
N PRO A 24 9.19 -6.35 9.72
CA PRO A 24 10.54 -6.74 9.31
C PRO A 24 11.07 -6.05 8.04
N PHE A 25 10.21 -5.46 7.23
CA PHE A 25 10.58 -4.86 5.94
C PHE A 25 10.43 -3.32 5.89
N SER A 26 9.68 -2.73 6.81
CA SER A 26 9.39 -1.29 6.80
C SER A 26 8.71 -0.89 8.11
N VAL A 27 8.64 0.40 8.40
CA VAL A 27 7.64 0.94 9.31
C VAL A 27 6.44 1.37 8.47
N LEU A 28 5.26 0.83 8.78
CA LEU A 28 4.04 1.14 8.05
C LEU A 28 3.36 2.37 8.65
N GLY A 29 3.29 3.45 7.90
CA GLY A 29 2.50 4.64 8.25
C GLY A 29 1.04 4.42 7.84
N ILE A 30 0.11 4.40 8.81
CA ILE A 30 -1.29 4.03 8.62
C ILE A 30 -2.14 5.30 8.63
N ARG A 31 -2.89 5.51 7.56
CA ARG A 31 -3.82 6.63 7.42
C ARG A 31 -5.25 6.11 7.35
N CYS A 32 -6.08 6.61 8.25
CA CYS A 32 -7.50 6.29 8.32
C CYS A 32 -8.34 7.57 8.20
N ALA A 33 -9.52 7.44 7.61
CA ALA A 33 -10.54 8.48 7.60
C ALA A 33 -11.85 7.89 8.09
N ARG A 34 -12.32 8.31 9.25
CA ARG A 34 -13.46 7.69 9.93
C ARG A 34 -13.19 6.21 10.22
N ASP A 35 -14.06 5.32 9.76
CA ASP A 35 -13.96 3.87 9.95
C ASP A 35 -13.50 3.16 8.67
N ALA A 36 -12.62 3.78 7.89
CA ALA A 36 -12.02 3.20 6.70
C ALA A 36 -10.53 3.49 6.61
N LEU A 37 -9.77 2.52 6.13
CA LEU A 37 -8.35 2.66 5.82
C LEU A 37 -8.19 3.36 4.47
N THR A 38 -7.45 4.46 4.44
CA THR A 38 -7.25 5.26 3.23
C THR A 38 -5.84 5.18 2.67
N GLY A 39 -4.87 4.77 3.46
CA GLY A 39 -3.50 4.65 3.00
C GLY A 39 -2.57 3.89 3.94
N ILE A 40 -1.56 3.27 3.34
CA ILE A 40 -0.40 2.71 4.01
C ILE A 40 0.83 3.20 3.27
N ASP A 41 1.77 3.83 3.99
CA ASP A 41 3.04 4.27 3.43
C ASP A 41 4.19 3.45 4.02
N PHE A 42 5.15 3.07 3.17
CA PHE A 42 6.39 2.43 3.60
C PHE A 42 7.38 3.49 4.06
N LEU A 43 7.62 3.53 5.36
CA LEU A 43 8.56 4.43 6.00
C LEU A 43 9.89 3.71 6.28
N PRO A 44 11.00 4.45 6.46
CA PRO A 44 12.29 3.84 6.82
C PRO A 44 12.20 2.99 8.09
N LEU A 45 13.01 1.94 8.19
CA LEU A 45 13.02 1.03 9.35
C LEU A 45 13.43 1.70 10.66
N ASP A 46 14.17 2.82 10.59
CA ASP A 46 14.56 3.63 11.73
C ASP A 46 13.53 4.71 12.11
N GLU A 47 12.41 4.77 11.36
CA GLU A 47 11.31 5.66 11.71
C GLU A 47 10.72 5.28 13.08
N ARG A 48 10.42 6.30 13.89
CA ARG A 48 9.83 6.09 15.21
C ARG A 48 8.42 5.54 15.08
N THR A 49 8.12 4.46 15.79
CA THR A 49 6.77 3.89 15.86
C THR A 49 5.81 4.82 16.58
N LYS A 50 4.53 4.67 16.28
CA LYS A 50 3.44 5.43 16.90
C LYS A 50 2.31 4.47 17.26
N ALA A 51 1.91 4.49 18.53
CA ALA A 51 0.75 3.72 18.98
C ALA A 51 -0.52 4.14 18.22
N PRO A 52 -1.46 3.22 17.97
CA PRO A 52 -2.71 3.53 17.26
C PRO A 52 -3.54 4.58 17.97
N GLU A 53 -4.01 5.55 17.23
CA GLU A 53 -4.97 6.56 17.66
C GLU A 53 -6.39 6.11 17.33
N GLY A 54 -7.14 5.67 18.33
CA GLY A 54 -8.51 5.20 18.18
C GLY A 54 -8.63 3.70 17.85
N LEU A 55 -9.84 3.19 17.99
CA LEU A 55 -10.14 1.76 17.87
C LEU A 55 -9.94 1.23 16.46
N PHE A 56 -10.27 2.02 15.45
CA PHE A 56 -10.12 1.56 14.06
C PHE A 56 -8.65 1.42 13.65
N ALA A 57 -7.80 2.39 13.99
CA ALA A 57 -6.36 2.27 13.73
C ALA A 57 -5.74 1.09 14.49
N ALA A 58 -6.21 0.81 15.71
CA ALA A 58 -5.78 -0.37 16.47
C ALA A 58 -6.18 -1.68 15.77
N LEU A 59 -7.40 -1.75 15.22
CA LEU A 59 -7.87 -2.89 14.45
C LEU A 59 -7.02 -3.11 13.19
N VAL A 60 -6.69 -2.03 12.47
CA VAL A 60 -5.81 -2.11 11.28
C VAL A 60 -4.44 -2.68 11.66
N CYS A 61 -3.85 -2.21 12.74
CA CYS A 61 -2.57 -2.75 13.24
C CYS A 61 -2.67 -4.23 13.60
N GLU A 62 -3.75 -4.64 14.28
CA GLU A 62 -3.99 -6.03 14.63
C GLU A 62 -4.12 -6.94 13.40
N GLU A 63 -4.88 -6.52 12.40
CA GLU A 63 -5.03 -7.25 11.14
C GLU A 63 -3.68 -7.40 10.39
N LEU A 64 -2.88 -6.34 10.35
CA LEU A 64 -1.54 -6.40 9.75
C LEU A 64 -0.60 -7.32 10.53
N MET A 65 -0.66 -7.32 11.86
CA MET A 65 0.14 -8.24 12.69
C MET A 65 -0.28 -9.69 12.47
N ARG A 66 -1.58 -9.97 12.34
CA ARG A 66 -2.08 -11.30 11.98
C ARG A 66 -1.55 -11.77 10.63
N TYR A 67 -1.52 -10.89 9.62
CA TYR A 67 -0.91 -11.21 8.33
C TYR A 67 0.60 -11.51 8.44
N LEU A 68 1.33 -10.82 9.31
CA LEU A 68 2.74 -11.10 9.55
C LEU A 68 2.97 -12.48 10.19
N ASP A 69 2.05 -12.91 11.05
CA ASP A 69 2.10 -14.22 11.70
C ASP A 69 1.60 -15.34 10.76
N ASP A 70 0.51 -15.08 10.04
CA ASP A 70 -0.11 -16.00 9.08
C ASP A 70 -0.35 -15.29 7.73
N PRO A 71 0.46 -15.57 6.70
CA PRO A 71 0.31 -14.93 5.40
C PRO A 71 -1.01 -15.25 4.69
N ALA A 72 -1.72 -16.30 5.11
CA ALA A 72 -3.04 -16.65 4.60
C ALA A 72 -4.18 -15.84 5.25
N HIS A 73 -3.86 -14.99 6.23
CA HIS A 73 -4.86 -14.13 6.87
C HIS A 73 -5.60 -13.28 5.83
N VAL A 74 -6.93 -13.30 5.91
CA VAL A 74 -7.80 -12.50 5.04
C VAL A 74 -8.21 -11.23 5.78
N PHE A 75 -7.84 -10.08 5.20
CA PHE A 75 -8.21 -8.78 5.77
C PHE A 75 -9.72 -8.54 5.66
N SER A 76 -10.34 -8.09 6.74
CA SER A 76 -11.77 -7.80 6.84
C SER A 76 -12.08 -6.33 7.13
N ILE A 77 -11.08 -5.47 7.16
CA ILE A 77 -11.25 -4.03 7.43
C ILE A 77 -11.79 -3.29 6.21
N PRO A 78 -12.69 -2.32 6.40
CA PRO A 78 -13.11 -1.43 5.33
C PRO A 78 -11.96 -0.61 4.79
N ILE A 79 -11.85 -0.54 3.46
CA ILE A 79 -10.85 0.27 2.75
C ILE A 79 -11.54 1.29 1.86
N ASP A 80 -10.97 2.49 1.77
CA ASP A 80 -11.44 3.56 0.87
C ASP A 80 -10.27 4.20 0.13
N PRO A 81 -9.74 3.49 -0.90
CA PRO A 81 -8.64 4.00 -1.69
C PRO A 81 -9.11 5.10 -2.64
N ALA A 82 -8.50 6.29 -2.56
CA ALA A 82 -8.73 7.35 -3.53
C ALA A 82 -8.02 7.04 -4.85
N GLY A 83 -8.72 7.19 -5.96
CA GLY A 83 -8.16 6.96 -7.29
C GLY A 83 -9.18 7.12 -8.40
N THR A 84 -8.69 7.03 -9.64
CA THR A 84 -9.53 7.07 -10.84
C THR A 84 -10.40 5.81 -10.96
N PRO A 85 -11.48 5.84 -11.77
CA PRO A 85 -12.28 4.64 -12.03
C PRO A 85 -11.46 3.47 -12.57
N HIS A 86 -10.48 3.72 -13.44
CA HIS A 86 -9.58 2.69 -13.96
C HIS A 86 -8.69 2.10 -12.86
N GLN A 87 -8.07 2.94 -12.03
CA GLN A 87 -7.26 2.49 -10.90
C GLN A 87 -8.06 1.61 -9.94
N LYS A 88 -9.28 2.02 -9.60
CA LYS A 88 -10.17 1.25 -8.71
C LYS A 88 -10.54 -0.12 -9.30
N LYS A 89 -10.77 -0.21 -10.62
CA LYS A 89 -10.99 -1.50 -11.30
C LYS A 89 -9.77 -2.41 -11.21
N VAL A 90 -8.58 -1.87 -11.42
CA VAL A 90 -7.33 -2.63 -11.26
C VAL A 90 -7.19 -3.12 -9.82
N TRP A 91 -7.33 -2.25 -8.83
CA TRP A 91 -7.20 -2.64 -7.42
C TRP A 91 -8.24 -3.68 -7.00
N GLN A 92 -9.45 -3.60 -7.53
CA GLN A 92 -10.47 -4.64 -7.29
C GLN A 92 -10.04 -5.99 -7.86
N ALA A 93 -9.44 -6.02 -9.05
CA ALA A 93 -8.88 -7.25 -9.63
C ALA A 93 -7.72 -7.81 -8.80
N LEU A 94 -6.87 -6.92 -8.23
CA LEU A 94 -5.77 -7.35 -7.34
C LEU A 94 -6.29 -8.02 -6.07
N LEU A 95 -7.35 -7.50 -5.48
CA LEU A 95 -7.98 -8.10 -4.29
C LEU A 95 -8.47 -9.53 -4.52
N GLY A 96 -8.73 -9.91 -5.77
CA GLY A 96 -9.10 -11.26 -6.16
C GLY A 96 -7.94 -12.24 -6.30
N ILE A 97 -6.69 -11.80 -6.18
CA ILE A 97 -5.50 -12.68 -6.27
C ILE A 97 -5.25 -13.31 -4.90
N PRO A 98 -5.40 -14.65 -4.75
CA PRO A 98 -5.19 -15.30 -3.46
C PRO A 98 -3.73 -15.22 -2.98
N CYS A 99 -3.53 -15.35 -1.67
CA CYS A 99 -2.22 -15.49 -1.07
C CYS A 99 -1.43 -16.65 -1.72
N GLY A 100 -0.16 -16.41 -1.97
CA GLY A 100 0.74 -17.39 -2.61
C GLY A 100 0.59 -17.53 -4.11
N GLN A 101 -0.39 -16.84 -4.73
CA GLN A 101 -0.56 -16.80 -6.17
C GLN A 101 -0.09 -15.46 -6.75
N THR A 102 0.29 -15.49 -8.01
CA THR A 102 0.72 -14.30 -8.75
C THR A 102 0.06 -14.26 -10.12
N ARG A 103 -0.10 -13.05 -10.66
CA ARG A 103 -0.57 -12.82 -12.03
C ARG A 103 0.37 -11.84 -12.72
N SER A 104 0.41 -11.88 -14.04
CA SER A 104 1.15 -10.90 -14.82
C SER A 104 0.31 -9.63 -15.06
N TYR A 105 0.99 -8.50 -15.33
CA TYR A 105 0.31 -7.27 -15.75
C TYR A 105 -0.54 -7.50 -17.00
N GLY A 106 -0.06 -8.33 -17.93
CA GLY A 106 -0.78 -8.67 -19.16
C GLY A 106 -2.06 -9.46 -18.92
N GLU A 107 -2.07 -10.40 -17.99
CA GLU A 107 -3.28 -11.17 -17.64
C GLU A 107 -4.37 -10.28 -17.04
N ILE A 108 -3.99 -9.36 -16.14
CA ILE A 108 -4.95 -8.40 -15.58
C ILE A 108 -5.44 -7.42 -16.65
N ALA A 109 -4.55 -6.95 -17.52
CA ALA A 109 -4.89 -6.07 -18.63
C ALA A 109 -5.90 -6.73 -19.58
N ALA A 110 -5.70 -8.01 -19.92
CA ALA A 110 -6.63 -8.77 -20.75
C ALA A 110 -8.01 -8.89 -20.11
N GLU A 111 -8.09 -9.19 -18.81
CA GLU A 111 -9.33 -9.28 -18.06
C GLU A 111 -10.10 -7.95 -18.04
N LEU A 112 -9.39 -6.83 -17.91
CA LEU A 112 -10.00 -5.50 -17.79
C LEU A 112 -10.15 -4.76 -19.12
N ALA A 113 -9.83 -5.39 -20.25
CA ALA A 113 -9.75 -4.74 -21.58
C ALA A 113 -8.88 -3.46 -21.54
N SER A 114 -7.70 -3.57 -20.93
CA SER A 114 -6.74 -2.49 -20.72
C SER A 114 -5.36 -2.86 -21.25
N GLY A 115 -4.40 -1.95 -21.15
CA GLY A 115 -3.00 -2.21 -21.47
C GLY A 115 -2.17 -2.57 -20.25
N ALA A 116 -1.16 -3.43 -20.42
CA ALA A 116 -0.27 -3.84 -19.33
C ALA A 116 0.45 -2.66 -18.66
N GLN A 117 0.82 -1.63 -19.44
CA GLN A 117 1.45 -0.42 -18.90
C GLN A 117 0.47 0.38 -18.01
N ALA A 118 -0.78 0.52 -18.41
CA ALA A 118 -1.80 1.19 -17.62
C ALA A 118 -2.10 0.44 -16.32
N VAL A 119 -2.12 -0.89 -16.36
CA VAL A 119 -2.23 -1.73 -15.15
C VAL A 119 -1.02 -1.53 -14.24
N GLY A 120 0.19 -1.51 -14.81
CA GLY A 120 1.42 -1.26 -14.05
C GLY A 120 1.42 0.10 -13.35
N GLN A 121 0.95 1.14 -14.02
CA GLN A 121 0.80 2.48 -13.43
C GLN A 121 -0.24 2.49 -12.30
N ALA A 122 -1.37 1.81 -12.47
CA ALA A 122 -2.39 1.68 -11.43
C ALA A 122 -1.86 0.91 -10.21
N CYS A 123 -1.08 -0.14 -10.42
CA CYS A 123 -0.39 -0.85 -9.34
C CYS A 123 0.58 0.08 -8.58
N GLY A 124 1.35 0.88 -9.32
CA GLY A 124 2.28 1.85 -8.73
C GLY A 124 1.59 2.99 -7.97
N ALA A 125 0.34 3.29 -8.28
CA ALA A 125 -0.48 4.30 -7.61
C ALA A 125 -1.30 3.74 -6.43
N ASN A 126 -1.18 2.45 -6.12
CA ASN A 126 -1.92 1.80 -5.04
C ASN A 126 -1.67 2.51 -3.70
N PRO A 127 -2.71 3.10 -3.07
CA PRO A 127 -2.54 3.82 -1.81
C PRO A 127 -2.52 2.91 -0.57
N ILE A 128 -2.92 1.64 -0.71
CA ILE A 128 -3.07 0.69 0.41
C ILE A 128 -2.31 -0.60 0.10
N PRO A 129 -0.95 -0.54 -0.07
CA PRO A 129 -0.18 -1.73 -0.35
C PRO A 129 -0.27 -2.74 0.81
N VAL A 130 0.10 -3.97 0.55
CA VAL A 130 -0.08 -5.15 1.41
C VAL A 130 -1.52 -5.65 1.39
N ILE A 131 -2.49 -4.82 1.74
CA ILE A 131 -3.91 -5.18 1.75
C ILE A 131 -4.47 -5.27 0.33
N ILE A 132 -4.23 -4.25 -0.51
CA ILE A 132 -4.41 -4.37 -1.96
C ILE A 132 -3.11 -4.95 -2.52
N PRO A 133 -3.07 -6.23 -2.90
CA PRO A 133 -1.82 -6.97 -3.06
C PRO A 133 -1.12 -6.74 -4.40
N CYS A 134 -0.69 -5.51 -4.66
CA CYS A 134 0.06 -5.18 -5.88
C CYS A 134 1.41 -5.92 -5.99
N HIS A 135 1.93 -6.44 -4.88
CA HIS A 135 3.11 -7.31 -4.87
C HIS A 135 2.87 -8.67 -5.56
N ARG A 136 1.62 -9.09 -5.74
CA ARG A 136 1.23 -10.34 -6.43
C ARG A 136 1.16 -10.18 -7.95
N VAL A 137 1.53 -9.01 -8.49
CA VAL A 137 1.56 -8.76 -9.93
C VAL A 137 3.01 -8.69 -10.40
N LEU A 138 3.34 -9.51 -11.40
CA LEU A 138 4.69 -9.68 -11.92
C LEU A 138 4.78 -9.28 -13.39
N GLY A 139 5.98 -8.89 -13.83
CA GLY A 139 6.31 -8.73 -15.24
C GLY A 139 6.55 -10.08 -15.93
N LYS A 140 6.56 -10.09 -17.27
CA LYS A 140 6.83 -11.29 -18.05
C LYS A 140 8.22 -11.88 -17.80
N ALA A 141 9.23 -11.02 -17.56
CA ALA A 141 10.62 -11.39 -17.42
C ALA A 141 11.15 -11.38 -15.97
N GLY A 142 10.30 -11.12 -14.98
CA GLY A 142 10.74 -11.02 -13.58
C GLY A 142 9.73 -10.30 -12.69
N LEU A 143 10.22 -9.71 -11.58
CA LEU A 143 9.38 -9.06 -10.57
C LEU A 143 8.55 -7.88 -11.10
N GLY A 144 8.98 -7.23 -12.17
CA GLY A 144 8.42 -5.95 -12.57
C GLY A 144 8.79 -4.84 -11.59
N GLY A 145 8.00 -3.76 -11.57
CA GLY A 145 8.16 -2.66 -10.63
C GLY A 145 7.38 -2.87 -9.34
N PHE A 146 7.59 -1.96 -8.40
CA PHE A 146 6.81 -1.87 -7.18
C PHE A 146 6.77 -0.42 -6.68
N MET A 147 5.59 0.09 -6.35
CA MET A 147 5.40 1.45 -5.85
C MET A 147 6.08 2.52 -6.73
N LYS A 148 5.95 2.38 -8.07
CA LYS A 148 6.58 3.23 -9.10
C LYS A 148 8.11 3.17 -9.17
N HIS A 149 8.74 2.18 -8.56
CA HIS A 149 10.18 1.97 -8.60
C HIS A 149 10.53 0.66 -9.29
N ALA A 150 11.60 0.69 -10.09
CA ALA A 150 12.13 -0.47 -10.80
C ALA A 150 13.34 -1.10 -10.09
N GLY A 151 13.74 -0.55 -8.94
CA GLY A 151 14.88 -1.03 -8.15
C GLY A 151 14.91 -0.42 -6.76
N GLY A 152 15.83 -0.87 -5.92
CA GLY A 152 16.03 -0.37 -4.57
C GLY A 152 15.09 -0.98 -3.52
N ALA A 153 14.93 -0.29 -2.39
CA ALA A 153 14.19 -0.78 -1.22
C ALA A 153 12.74 -1.21 -1.50
N PRO A 154 11.96 -0.56 -2.39
CA PRO A 154 10.62 -1.03 -2.75
C PRO A 154 10.59 -2.43 -3.34
N LEU A 155 11.55 -2.80 -4.19
CA LEU A 155 11.64 -4.16 -4.71
C LEU A 155 12.04 -5.19 -3.65
N ASP A 156 12.84 -4.81 -2.68
CA ASP A 156 13.17 -5.67 -1.54
C ASP A 156 11.93 -5.95 -0.68
N ILE A 157 11.07 -4.97 -0.49
CA ILE A 157 9.77 -5.14 0.17
C ILE A 157 8.89 -6.13 -0.62
N LYS A 158 8.81 -5.96 -1.93
CA LYS A 158 8.05 -6.89 -2.81
C LYS A 158 8.58 -8.32 -2.69
N ARG A 159 9.89 -8.51 -2.73
CA ARG A 159 10.52 -9.82 -2.54
C ARG A 159 10.19 -10.42 -1.18
N TRP A 160 10.25 -9.61 -0.13
CA TRP A 160 9.92 -10.07 1.21
C TRP A 160 8.47 -10.54 1.32
N LEU A 161 7.51 -9.75 0.81
CA LEU A 161 6.09 -10.10 0.81
C LEU A 161 5.82 -11.40 0.04
N LEU A 162 6.39 -11.53 -1.16
CA LEU A 162 6.25 -12.75 -1.96
C LEU A 162 6.86 -13.97 -1.28
N ALA A 163 8.01 -13.83 -0.63
CA ALA A 163 8.65 -14.93 0.11
C ALA A 163 7.83 -15.30 1.35
N HIS A 164 7.26 -14.31 2.05
CA HIS A 164 6.39 -14.52 3.20
C HIS A 164 5.15 -15.34 2.83
N GLU A 165 4.53 -15.05 1.70
CA GLU A 165 3.32 -15.72 1.22
C GLU A 165 3.55 -17.12 0.64
N ARG A 166 4.80 -17.55 0.47
CA ARG A 166 5.17 -18.90 -0.01
C ARG A 166 5.41 -19.92 1.11
N ARG A 167 5.24 -19.52 2.36
CA ARG A 167 5.46 -20.39 3.53
C ARG A 167 4.37 -21.43 3.69
#